data_e60d050a6ce042d7b6c179adfb3f8671
#
_entry.id   e60d050a6ce042d7b6c179adfb3f8671
#
_cell.length_a   1.000
_cell.length_b   1.000
_cell.length_c   1.000
_cell.angle_alpha   90.00
_cell.angle_beta   90.00
_cell.angle_gamma   90.00
#
_symmetry.space_group_name_H-M   'P 1'
#
loop_
_entity.id
_entity.type
_entity.pdbx_description
1 polymer ?
#
loop_
_entity_poly.entity_id
_entity_poly.type
_entity_poly.pdbx_seq_one_letter_code
_entity_poly.pdbx_strand_id
1 'polypeptide(L)' 'MKLRIIPMEVYDGCIPVTVYMVQKYVGGRIFGKWVNIKGFSDKEKAEALMSLLEH' A
#
# COMPACT_ATOMS: atom_id res chain seq x y z
N MET A 1 7.78 -5.34 -11.42
CA MET A 1 6.65 -5.47 -10.48
C MET A 1 5.94 -4.13 -10.36
N LYS A 2 4.62 -4.13 -10.46
CA LYS A 2 3.86 -2.90 -10.28
C LYS A 2 3.51 -2.70 -8.82
N LEU A 3 3.80 -1.53 -8.31
CA LEU A 3 3.54 -1.15 -6.93
C LEU A 3 2.79 0.17 -6.89
N ARG A 4 2.01 0.35 -5.86
CA ARG A 4 1.33 1.64 -5.63
C ARG A 4 1.12 1.85 -4.14
N ILE A 5 0.92 3.11 -3.78
CA ILE A 5 0.58 3.50 -2.42
C ILE A 5 -0.81 4.14 -2.48
N ILE A 6 -1.72 3.65 -1.66
CA ILE A 6 -3.04 4.25 -1.56
C ILE A 6 -3.31 4.67 -0.12
N PRO A 7 -3.90 5.84 0.08
CA PRO A 7 -4.33 6.25 1.41
C PRO A 7 -5.62 5.52 1.77
N MET A 8 -5.65 4.96 2.97
CA MET A 8 -6.85 4.29 3.49
C MET A 8 -7.20 4.91 4.81
N GLU A 9 -8.48 5.19 5.03
CA GLU A 9 -8.95 5.67 6.30
C GLU A 9 -9.42 4.49 7.14
N VAL A 10 -8.81 4.35 8.33
CA VAL A 10 -9.18 3.31 9.27
C VAL A 10 -9.53 3.97 10.60
N TYR A 11 -10.26 3.26 11.44
CA TYR A 11 -10.66 3.79 12.75
C TYR A 11 -9.92 3.04 13.84
N ASP A 12 -9.26 3.81 14.70
CA ASP A 12 -8.64 3.28 15.92
C ASP A 12 -9.56 3.70 17.06
N GLY A 13 -10.48 2.80 17.42
CA GLY A 13 -11.56 3.16 18.30
C GLY A 13 -12.52 4.09 17.58
N CYS A 14 -12.65 5.33 18.05
CA CYS A 14 -13.50 6.36 17.42
C CYS A 14 -12.68 7.40 16.66
N ILE A 15 -11.37 7.21 16.56
CA ILE A 15 -10.47 8.19 15.93
C ILE A 15 -10.13 7.75 14.52
N PRO A 16 -10.42 8.58 13.50
CA PRO A 16 -10.03 8.25 12.13
C PRO A 16 -8.53 8.45 11.95
N VAL A 17 -7.88 7.47 11.33
CA VAL A 17 -6.44 7.50 11.08
C VAL A 17 -6.22 7.16 9.62
N THR A 18 -5.31 7.89 8.96
CA THR A 18 -4.94 7.59 7.59
C THR A 18 -3.74 6.65 7.58
N VAL A 19 -3.89 5.56 6.83
CA VAL A 19 -2.83 4.57 6.65
C VAL A 19 -2.47 4.54 5.17
N TYR A 20 -1.18 4.58 4.88
CA TYR A 20 -0.69 4.49 3.51
C TYR A 20 -0.35 3.04 3.22
N MET A 21 -1.18 2.42 2.42
CA MET A 21 -1.05 1.00 2.11
C MET A 21 -0.23 0.81 0.84
N VAL A 22 0.85 0.04 0.96
CA VAL A 22 1.65 -0.36 -0.20
C VAL A 22 1.03 -1.63 -0.77
N GLN A 23 0.73 -1.59 -2.07
CA GLN A 23 0.12 -2.72 -2.76
C GLN A 23 0.95 -3.12 -3.97
N LYS A 24 0.92 -4.40 -4.28
CA LYS A 24 1.52 -4.93 -5.50
C LYS A 24 0.44 -5.48 -6.41
N TYR A 25 0.66 -5.40 -7.71
CA TYR A 25 -0.25 -5.98 -8.68
C TYR A 25 0.15 -7.43 -8.93
N VAL A 26 -0.81 -8.33 -8.79
CA VAL A 26 -0.63 -9.76 -9.02
C VAL A 26 -1.62 -10.20 -10.08
N GLY A 27 -1.14 -10.86 -11.14
CA GLY A 27 -2.01 -11.37 -12.18
C GLY A 27 -1.47 -11.12 -13.57
N GLY A 28 -2.27 -11.51 -14.56
CA GLY A 28 -1.93 -11.39 -15.97
C GLY A 28 -2.64 -10.22 -16.63
N ARG A 29 -2.72 -10.27 -17.96
CA ARG A 29 -3.31 -9.20 -18.75
C ARG A 29 -4.81 -9.05 -18.54
N ILE A 30 -5.50 -10.16 -18.35
CA ILE A 30 -6.97 -10.18 -18.30
C ILE A 30 -7.45 -10.16 -16.86
N PHE A 31 -6.82 -10.95 -16.02
CA PHE A 31 -7.19 -11.05 -14.61
C PHE A 31 -6.02 -10.65 -13.75
N GLY A 32 -6.29 -9.78 -12.81
CA GLY A 32 -5.28 -9.35 -11.86
C GLY A 32 -5.93 -8.63 -10.70
N LYS A 33 -5.18 -8.48 -9.64
CA LYS A 33 -5.67 -7.78 -8.46
C LYS A 33 -4.52 -7.13 -7.72
N TRP A 34 -4.84 -6.11 -6.94
CA TRP A 34 -3.90 -5.46 -6.06
C TRP A 34 -3.93 -6.16 -4.71
N VAL A 35 -2.76 -6.52 -4.21
CA VAL A 35 -2.63 -7.22 -2.94
C VAL A 35 -1.91 -6.30 -1.96
N ASN A 36 -2.45 -6.20 -0.75
CA ASN A 36 -1.84 -5.40 0.31
C ASN A 36 -0.55 -6.05 0.78
N ILE A 37 0.54 -5.28 0.82
CA ILE A 37 1.80 -5.74 1.36
C ILE A 37 1.93 -5.29 2.81
N LYS A 38 1.85 -3.99 3.04
CA LYS A 38 2.00 -3.44 4.38
C LYS A 38 1.46 -2.01 4.42
N GLY A 39 0.86 -1.64 5.53
CA GLY A 39 0.38 -0.29 5.77
C GLY A 39 1.30 0.48 6.69
N PHE A 40 1.43 1.77 6.45
CA PHE A 40 2.24 2.67 7.25
C PHE A 40 1.44 3.90 7.63
N SER A 41 1.73 4.44 8.80
CA SER A 41 1.13 5.71 9.21
C SER A 41 1.78 6.90 8.51
N ASP A 42 3.01 6.73 8.02
CA ASP A 42 3.76 7.78 7.32
C ASP A 42 3.94 7.43 5.85
N LYS A 43 3.66 8.40 4.99
CA LYS A 43 3.84 8.21 3.56
C LYS A 43 5.29 7.96 3.20
N GLU A 44 6.21 8.63 3.89
CA GLU A 44 7.64 8.47 3.66
C GLU A 44 8.11 7.04 3.88
N LYS A 45 7.58 6.39 4.91
CA LYS A 45 7.91 4.99 5.19
C LYS A 45 7.37 4.06 4.11
N ALA A 46 6.17 4.35 3.62
CA ALA A 46 5.59 3.58 2.52
C ALA A 46 6.43 3.71 1.26
N GLU A 47 6.87 4.93 0.96
CA GLU A 47 7.73 5.18 -0.21
C GLU A 47 9.09 4.50 -0.07
N ALA A 48 9.62 4.44 1.15
CA ALA A 48 10.89 3.77 1.41
C ALA A 48 10.77 2.27 1.12
N LEU A 49 9.70 1.64 1.58
CA LEU A 49 9.46 0.22 1.30
C LEU A 49 9.29 0.00 -0.19
N MET A 50 8.53 0.87 -0.85
CA MET A 50 8.29 0.77 -2.28
C MET A 50 9.61 0.85 -3.07
N SER A 51 10.49 1.75 -2.65
CA SER A 51 11.81 1.91 -3.28
C SER A 51 12.65 0.65 -3.11
N LEU A 52 12.61 0.02 -1.93
CA LEU A 52 13.33 -1.23 -1.69
C LEU A 52 12.80 -2.37 -2.56
N LEU A 53 11.50 -2.43 -2.74
CA LEU A 53 10.88 -3.49 -3.53
C LEU A 53 11.10 -3.33 -5.03
N GLU A 54 11.33 -2.10 -5.50
CA GLU A 54 11.57 -1.82 -6.89
C GLU A 54 13.03 -2.06 -7.31
N HIS A 55 13.90 -2.28 -6.37
CA HIS A 55 15.27 -2.66 -6.65
C HIS A 55 15.37 -4.18 -6.93
#